data_5450496340406ccb6c582a03449bfc45
#
_entry.id   5450496340406ccb6c582a03449bfc45
#
_cell.length_a   1.000
_cell.length_b   1.000
_cell.length_c   1.000
_cell.angle_alpha   90.00
_cell.angle_beta   90.00
_cell.angle_gamma   90.00
#
_symmetry.space_group_name_H-M   'P 1'
#
loop_
_entity.id
_entity.type
_entity.pdbx_description
1 polymer ?
#
loop_
_entity_poly.entity_id
_entity_poly.type
_entity_poly.pdbx_seq_one_letter_code
_entity_poly.pdbx_strand_id
1 'polypeptide(L)'
;MKKYHGTNIQCSNGEWIRSGDWVGEIHLDNKQVLEMSRSIGSDRAAIRTARMLRTAIQQISDAMENRPELANVSALTGITLLHRGIIRGLGFELHPLPSKLFTFISTYYLRCLLRMLHPEGKQRVSQNTEKLVPMMLMMTKQSLLEKHGKVGVPC
;
A
#
# COMPACT_ATOMS: atom_id res chain seq x y z
N MET A 1 13.07 -2.69 5.18
CA MET A 1 13.23 -3.75 4.16
C MET A 1 13.10 -5.12 4.81
N LYS A 2 12.52 -6.08 4.11
CA LYS A 2 12.40 -7.49 4.55
C LYS A 2 12.48 -8.42 3.35
N LYS A 3 12.72 -9.71 3.60
CA LYS A 3 12.58 -10.74 2.57
C LYS A 3 11.11 -11.03 2.31
N TYR A 4 10.76 -11.19 1.06
CA TYR A 4 9.43 -11.64 0.65
C TYR A 4 9.29 -13.14 0.90
N HIS A 5 8.25 -13.56 1.60
CA HIS A 5 7.98 -14.97 1.94
C HIS A 5 6.64 -15.49 1.35
N GLY A 6 6.10 -14.78 0.37
CA GLY A 6 4.86 -15.19 -0.31
C GLY A 6 5.11 -16.14 -1.49
N THR A 7 4.02 -16.48 -2.18
CA THR A 7 4.08 -17.17 -3.48
C THR A 7 4.68 -16.25 -4.54
N ASN A 8 5.35 -16.82 -5.54
CA ASN A 8 5.86 -16.05 -6.65
C ASN A 8 4.72 -15.34 -7.38
N ILE A 9 4.89 -14.05 -7.63
CA ILE A 9 3.88 -13.19 -8.27
C ILE A 9 4.48 -12.61 -9.55
N GLN A 10 3.76 -12.76 -10.65
CA GLN A 10 4.06 -12.03 -11.87
C GLN A 10 3.27 -10.74 -11.88
N CYS A 11 3.96 -9.62 -11.99
CA CYS A 11 3.38 -8.29 -12.08
C CYS A 11 2.97 -7.96 -13.52
N SER A 12 2.11 -6.97 -13.70
CA SER A 12 1.56 -6.59 -15.01
C SER A 12 2.61 -6.12 -16.01
N ASN A 13 3.76 -5.62 -15.52
CA ASN A 13 4.91 -5.27 -16.36
C ASN A 13 5.78 -6.48 -16.76
N GLY A 14 5.38 -7.71 -16.40
CA GLY A 14 6.09 -8.95 -16.72
C GLY A 14 7.17 -9.34 -15.69
N GLU A 15 7.54 -8.46 -14.75
CA GLU A 15 8.52 -8.79 -13.71
C GLU A 15 7.96 -9.80 -12.70
N TRP A 16 8.85 -10.61 -12.18
CA TRP A 16 8.53 -11.60 -11.14
C TRP A 16 9.07 -11.15 -9.79
N ILE A 17 8.22 -11.20 -8.77
CA ILE A 17 8.63 -11.12 -7.37
C ILE A 17 8.60 -12.52 -6.79
N ARG A 18 9.76 -13.01 -6.36
CA ARG A 18 9.95 -14.39 -5.90
C ARG A 18 10.14 -14.43 -4.40
N SER A 19 9.83 -15.58 -3.82
CA SER A 19 10.17 -15.83 -2.41
C SER A 19 11.68 -15.70 -2.21
N GLY A 20 12.08 -14.90 -1.21
CA GLY A 20 13.48 -14.55 -0.92
C GLY A 20 13.92 -13.18 -1.45
N ASP A 21 13.19 -12.56 -2.38
CA ASP A 21 13.50 -11.22 -2.87
C ASP A 21 13.40 -10.18 -1.75
N TRP A 22 14.25 -9.16 -1.83
CA TRP A 22 14.17 -8.03 -0.92
C TRP A 22 13.04 -7.08 -1.33
N VAL A 23 12.16 -6.77 -0.39
CA VAL A 23 11.06 -5.83 -0.62
C VAL A 23 11.05 -4.72 0.43
N GLY A 24 10.64 -3.53 0.00
CA GLY A 24 10.30 -2.42 0.87
C GLY A 24 8.87 -2.57 1.38
N GLU A 25 8.64 -2.49 2.68
CA GLU A 25 7.30 -2.58 3.24
C GLU A 25 6.75 -1.19 3.52
N ILE A 26 5.54 -0.93 3.02
CA ILE A 26 4.81 0.32 3.22
C ILE A 26 3.77 0.10 4.31
N HIS A 27 3.79 0.96 5.31
CA HIS A 27 2.78 1.03 6.36
C HIS A 27 2.10 2.39 6.35
N LEU A 28 0.77 2.38 6.36
CA LEU A 28 -0.02 3.59 6.60
C LEU A 28 -0.11 3.84 8.10
N ASP A 29 0.17 5.06 8.54
CA ASP A 29 -0.10 5.48 9.91
C ASP A 29 -1.61 5.67 10.09
N ASN A 30 -2.26 4.59 10.55
CA ASN A 30 -3.70 4.56 10.76
C ASN A 30 -4.15 5.59 11.81
N LYS A 31 -3.29 5.92 12.80
CA LYS A 31 -3.61 6.92 13.83
C LYS A 31 -3.70 8.30 13.20
N GLN A 32 -2.73 8.67 12.39
CA GLN A 32 -2.70 9.95 11.67
C GLN A 32 -3.89 10.10 10.72
N VAL A 33 -4.21 9.05 9.95
CA VAL A 33 -5.37 9.03 9.04
C VAL A 33 -6.68 9.24 9.82
N LEU A 34 -6.81 8.61 10.98
CA LEU A 34 -7.98 8.76 11.83
C LEU A 34 -8.11 10.17 12.41
N GLU A 35 -7.02 10.72 12.94
CA GLU A 35 -7.01 12.09 13.50
C GLU A 35 -7.41 13.10 12.43
N MET A 36 -6.89 12.94 11.21
CA MET A 36 -7.33 13.74 10.06
C MET A 36 -8.81 13.55 9.75
N SER A 37 -9.31 12.29 9.75
CA SER A 37 -10.72 12.01 9.47
C SER A 37 -11.66 12.66 10.49
N ARG A 38 -11.26 12.72 11.75
CA ARG A 38 -12.01 13.38 12.82
C ARG A 38 -11.98 14.91 12.71
N SER A 39 -10.84 15.48 12.29
CA SER A 39 -10.65 16.94 12.25
C SER A 39 -11.24 17.61 11.01
N ILE A 40 -11.13 16.98 9.83
CA ILE A 40 -11.51 17.58 8.55
C ILE A 40 -12.57 16.79 7.76
N GLY A 41 -13.09 15.70 8.33
CA GLY A 41 -14.05 14.79 7.69
C GLY A 41 -13.37 13.73 6.80
N SER A 42 -14.09 12.63 6.57
CA SER A 42 -13.54 11.43 5.89
C SER A 42 -13.07 11.69 4.46
N ASP A 43 -13.82 12.47 3.67
CA ASP A 43 -13.51 12.69 2.26
C ASP A 43 -12.26 13.56 2.07
N ARG A 44 -12.15 14.63 2.86
CA ARG A 44 -10.98 15.52 2.84
C ARG A 44 -9.74 14.79 3.39
N ALA A 45 -9.91 13.97 4.42
CA ALA A 45 -8.84 13.12 4.96
C ALA A 45 -8.35 12.13 3.92
N ALA A 46 -9.24 11.48 3.16
CA ALA A 46 -8.87 10.55 2.08
C ALA A 46 -8.04 11.25 0.99
N ILE A 47 -8.46 12.44 0.53
CA ILE A 47 -7.71 13.22 -0.47
C ILE A 47 -6.32 13.61 0.07
N ARG A 48 -6.25 14.07 1.32
CA ARG A 48 -4.99 14.47 1.95
C ARG A 48 -4.05 13.28 2.11
N THR A 49 -4.56 12.14 2.57
CA THR A 49 -3.79 10.89 2.69
C THR A 49 -3.25 10.43 1.33
N ALA A 50 -4.06 10.50 0.27
CA ALA A 50 -3.61 10.16 -1.08
C ALA A 50 -2.47 11.06 -1.58
N ARG A 51 -2.52 12.37 -1.28
CA ARG A 51 -1.44 13.31 -1.62
C ARG A 51 -0.17 13.00 -0.82
N MET A 52 -0.29 12.76 0.48
CA MET A 52 0.85 12.40 1.33
C MET A 52 1.51 11.10 0.86
N LEU A 53 0.70 10.09 0.51
CA LEU A 53 1.20 8.82 0.00
C LEU A 53 1.93 9.01 -1.33
N ARG A 54 1.41 9.84 -2.25
CA ARG A 54 2.09 10.16 -3.51
C ARG A 54 3.46 10.79 -3.27
N THR A 55 3.54 11.78 -2.36
CA THR A 55 4.81 12.41 -2.00
C THR A 55 5.79 11.42 -1.39
N ALA A 56 5.32 10.53 -0.49
CA ALA A 56 6.16 9.49 0.11
C ALA A 56 6.68 8.50 -0.96
N ILE A 57 5.86 8.12 -1.93
CA ILE A 57 6.27 7.22 -3.02
C ILE A 57 7.33 7.88 -3.90
N GLN A 58 7.20 9.17 -4.20
CA GLN A 58 8.24 9.93 -4.93
C GLN A 58 9.56 9.96 -4.17
N GLN A 59 9.52 10.21 -2.85
CA GLN A 59 10.72 10.17 -2.01
C GLN A 59 11.36 8.79 -1.97
N ILE A 60 10.55 7.72 -1.95
CA ILE A 60 11.04 6.34 -1.99
C ILE A 60 11.67 6.06 -3.37
N SER A 61 11.08 6.52 -4.46
CA SER A 61 11.63 6.41 -5.81
C SER A 61 13.01 7.08 -5.90
N ASP A 62 13.10 8.33 -5.46
CA ASP A 62 14.38 9.07 -5.40
C ASP A 62 15.43 8.34 -4.54
N ALA A 63 15.00 7.76 -3.42
CA ALA A 63 15.91 6.99 -2.55
C ALA A 63 16.38 5.69 -3.21
N MET A 64 15.50 4.98 -3.94
CA MET A 64 15.87 3.74 -4.65
C MET A 64 16.81 3.98 -5.84
N GLU A 65 16.78 5.16 -6.43
CA GLU A 65 17.73 5.56 -7.47
C GLU A 65 19.10 5.90 -6.89
N ASN A 66 19.13 6.62 -5.75
CA ASN A 66 20.35 7.30 -5.29
C ASN A 66 21.04 6.60 -4.10
N ARG A 67 20.42 5.59 -3.48
CA ARG A 67 20.99 4.91 -2.31
C ARG A 67 21.41 3.47 -2.64
N PRO A 68 22.74 3.17 -2.59
CA PRO A 68 23.26 1.83 -2.90
C PRO A 68 22.67 0.73 -2.01
N GLU A 69 22.35 1.03 -0.75
CA GLU A 69 21.75 0.08 0.19
C GLU A 69 20.37 -0.39 -0.22
N LEU A 70 19.68 0.35 -1.12
CA LEU A 70 18.37 -0.01 -1.67
C LEU A 70 18.46 -0.66 -3.05
N ALA A 71 19.66 -0.86 -3.58
CA ALA A 71 19.87 -1.39 -4.93
C ALA A 71 19.19 -2.76 -5.14
N ASN A 72 19.23 -3.61 -4.11
CA ASN A 72 18.69 -4.97 -4.15
C ASN A 72 17.18 -5.06 -3.88
N VAL A 73 16.50 -3.94 -3.61
CA VAL A 73 15.05 -3.95 -3.40
C VAL A 73 14.36 -4.12 -4.74
N SER A 74 13.60 -5.21 -4.88
CA SER A 74 12.89 -5.58 -6.12
C SER A 74 11.52 -4.95 -6.23
N ALA A 75 10.84 -4.73 -5.09
CA ALA A 75 9.49 -4.19 -5.07
C ALA A 75 9.15 -3.49 -3.77
N LEU A 76 8.08 -2.69 -3.81
CA LEU A 76 7.35 -2.21 -2.64
C LEU A 76 6.14 -3.09 -2.40
N THR A 77 5.85 -3.41 -1.14
CA THR A 77 4.69 -4.19 -0.73
C THR A 77 4.01 -3.58 0.48
N GLY A 78 2.73 -3.83 0.64
CA GLY A 78 1.95 -3.38 1.80
C GLY A 78 0.63 -4.13 1.89
N ILE A 79 -0.06 -4.02 3.02
CA ILE A 79 -1.41 -4.60 3.20
C ILE A 79 -2.37 -3.46 3.48
N THR A 80 -3.50 -3.45 2.79
CA THR A 80 -4.51 -2.41 2.98
C THR A 80 -5.94 -2.95 2.86
N LEU A 81 -6.85 -2.32 3.60
CA LEU A 81 -8.30 -2.41 3.38
C LEU A 81 -8.81 -1.31 2.44
N LEU A 82 -8.06 -0.24 2.26
CA LEU A 82 -8.48 0.98 1.57
C LEU A 82 -8.08 0.96 0.08
N HIS A 83 -8.03 -0.24 -0.53
CA HIS A 83 -7.51 -0.42 -1.89
C HIS A 83 -8.31 0.30 -2.99
N ARG A 84 -9.58 0.61 -2.77
CA ARG A 84 -10.45 1.12 -3.84
C ARG A 84 -10.38 2.64 -4.08
N GLY A 85 -9.90 3.42 -3.14
CA GLY A 85 -9.91 4.88 -3.23
C GLY A 85 -8.51 5.51 -3.27
N ILE A 86 -7.68 5.22 -2.26
CA ILE A 86 -6.41 5.92 -2.02
C ILE A 86 -5.31 5.47 -3.01
N ILE A 87 -5.37 4.23 -3.50
CA ILE A 87 -4.29 3.58 -4.26
C ILE A 87 -4.48 3.72 -5.76
N ARG A 88 -5.70 4.08 -6.20
CA ARG A 88 -6.00 4.25 -7.62
C ARG A 88 -5.13 5.35 -8.23
N GLY A 89 -4.36 5.01 -9.25
CA GLY A 89 -3.48 5.96 -9.94
C GLY A 89 -2.06 6.11 -9.34
N LEU A 90 -1.74 5.42 -8.24
CA LEU A 90 -0.38 5.37 -7.69
C LEU A 90 0.49 4.28 -8.32
N GLY A 91 -0.10 3.37 -9.09
CA GLY A 91 0.63 2.33 -9.82
C GLY A 91 0.81 1.02 -9.08
N PHE A 92 0.16 0.86 -7.92
CA PHE A 92 0.15 -0.43 -7.23
C PHE A 92 -0.79 -1.43 -7.89
N GLU A 93 -0.36 -2.66 -7.90
CA GLU A 93 -1.17 -3.82 -8.21
C GLU A 93 -1.77 -4.40 -6.93
N LEU A 94 -2.96 -4.98 -7.06
CA LEU A 94 -3.67 -5.61 -5.95
C LEU A 94 -3.63 -7.11 -6.12
N HIS A 95 -3.07 -7.79 -5.13
CA HIS A 95 -3.01 -9.25 -5.09
C HIS A 95 -3.73 -9.78 -3.86
N PRO A 96 -4.37 -10.96 -3.94
CA PRO A 96 -4.91 -11.62 -2.77
C PRO A 96 -3.79 -11.99 -1.81
N LEU A 97 -4.10 -12.01 -0.51
CA LEU A 97 -3.12 -12.45 0.49
C LEU A 97 -2.79 -13.94 0.33
N PRO A 98 -1.53 -14.34 0.52
CA PRO A 98 -1.05 -15.69 0.19
C PRO A 98 -1.63 -16.81 1.07
N SER A 99 -2.24 -16.48 2.20
CA SER A 99 -2.80 -17.47 3.13
C SER A 99 -4.20 -17.09 3.57
N LYS A 100 -5.13 -18.05 3.50
CA LYS A 100 -6.51 -17.87 4.00
C LYS A 100 -6.54 -17.54 5.49
N LEU A 101 -5.67 -18.17 6.29
CA LEU A 101 -5.56 -17.91 7.73
C LEU A 101 -5.06 -16.49 7.99
N PHE A 102 -4.05 -16.07 7.26
CA PHE A 102 -3.51 -14.70 7.38
C PHE A 102 -4.54 -13.66 6.92
N THR A 103 -5.28 -13.94 5.84
CA THR A 103 -6.41 -13.12 5.40
C THR A 103 -7.47 -13.00 6.48
N PHE A 104 -7.83 -14.11 7.14
CA PHE A 104 -8.83 -14.12 8.21
C PHE A 104 -8.38 -13.30 9.42
N ILE A 105 -7.16 -13.51 9.90
CA ILE A 105 -6.59 -12.78 11.05
C ILE A 105 -6.47 -11.28 10.72
N SER A 106 -5.94 -10.94 9.55
CA SER A 106 -5.80 -9.57 9.10
C SER A 106 -7.15 -8.88 8.93
N THR A 107 -8.15 -9.58 8.38
CA THR A 107 -9.51 -9.07 8.22
C THR A 107 -10.13 -8.76 9.59
N TYR A 108 -10.00 -9.68 10.55
CA TYR A 108 -10.53 -9.48 11.90
C TYR A 108 -9.85 -8.30 12.59
N TYR A 109 -8.51 -8.27 12.59
CA TYR A 109 -7.72 -7.18 13.18
C TYR A 109 -8.06 -5.81 12.57
N LEU A 110 -8.07 -5.72 11.25
CA LEU A 110 -8.34 -4.47 10.55
C LEU A 110 -9.79 -4.02 10.69
N ARG A 111 -10.76 -4.94 10.79
CA ARG A 111 -12.15 -4.61 11.10
C ARG A 111 -12.32 -4.12 12.53
N CYS A 112 -11.64 -4.72 13.50
CA CYS A 112 -11.60 -4.23 14.86
C CYS A 112 -11.00 -2.82 14.92
N LEU A 113 -9.89 -2.60 14.22
CA LEU A 113 -9.24 -1.30 14.14
C LEU A 113 -10.18 -0.26 13.53
N LEU A 114 -10.83 -0.57 12.40
CA LEU A 114 -11.80 0.33 11.77
C LEU A 114 -12.97 0.66 12.70
N ARG A 115 -13.48 -0.35 13.44
CA ARG A 115 -14.59 -0.19 14.38
C ARG A 115 -14.23 0.69 15.56
N MET A 116 -12.99 0.58 16.06
CA MET A 116 -12.50 1.37 17.19
C MET A 116 -12.12 2.79 16.78
N LEU A 117 -11.59 2.94 15.58
CA LEU A 117 -10.95 4.16 15.14
C LEU A 117 -11.86 5.09 14.34
N HIS A 118 -12.92 4.59 13.69
CA HIS A 118 -13.79 5.41 12.85
C HIS A 118 -15.10 5.76 13.57
N PRO A 119 -15.56 7.04 13.62
CA PRO A 119 -16.82 7.43 14.23
C PRO A 119 -18.03 6.67 13.67
N GLU A 120 -18.01 6.39 12.36
CA GLU A 120 -19.03 5.63 11.62
C GLU A 120 -18.62 4.17 11.35
N GLY A 121 -17.58 3.69 12.04
CA GLY A 121 -16.98 2.38 11.75
C GLY A 121 -17.97 1.22 11.87
N LYS A 122 -18.93 1.28 12.80
CA LYS A 122 -19.98 0.26 12.97
C LYS A 122 -20.88 0.18 11.74
N GLN A 123 -21.33 1.32 11.20
CA GLN A 123 -22.21 1.37 10.04
C GLN A 123 -21.48 0.94 8.75
N ARG A 124 -20.23 1.39 8.55
CA ARG A 124 -19.43 0.99 7.40
C ARG A 124 -19.06 -0.49 7.40
N VAL A 125 -18.78 -1.05 8.57
CA VAL A 125 -18.53 -2.50 8.70
C VAL A 125 -19.79 -3.30 8.41
N SER A 126 -20.98 -2.86 8.84
CA SER A 126 -22.23 -3.59 8.61
C SER A 126 -22.72 -3.51 7.16
N GLN A 127 -22.55 -2.35 6.51
CA GLN A 127 -23.05 -2.14 5.14
C GLN A 127 -22.13 -2.66 4.03
N ASN A 128 -20.83 -2.79 4.29
CA ASN A 128 -19.84 -3.13 3.26
C ASN A 128 -18.88 -4.25 3.68
N THR A 129 -19.35 -5.20 4.48
CA THR A 129 -18.52 -6.27 5.04
C THR A 129 -17.78 -7.07 3.96
N GLU A 130 -18.43 -7.32 2.81
CA GLU A 130 -17.84 -8.05 1.68
C GLU A 130 -16.74 -7.26 0.94
N LYS A 131 -16.75 -5.93 1.07
CA LYS A 131 -15.78 -5.04 0.40
C LYS A 131 -14.54 -4.76 1.23
N LEU A 132 -14.55 -5.12 2.51
CA LEU A 132 -13.45 -4.91 3.46
C LEU A 132 -12.56 -6.17 3.55
N VAL A 133 -12.09 -6.66 2.42
CA VAL A 133 -11.11 -7.73 2.36
C VAL A 133 -9.72 -7.11 2.25
N PRO A 134 -8.78 -7.48 3.12
CA PRO A 134 -7.41 -6.99 3.01
C PRO A 134 -6.77 -7.51 1.72
N MET A 135 -6.15 -6.61 0.99
CA MET A 135 -5.41 -6.91 -0.23
C MET A 135 -3.94 -6.56 -0.04
N MET A 136 -3.08 -7.32 -0.66
CA MET A 136 -1.67 -7.01 -0.76
C MET A 136 -1.45 -6.04 -1.91
N LEU A 137 -0.79 -4.93 -1.60
CA LEU A 137 -0.28 -3.99 -2.57
C LEU A 137 1.09 -4.45 -3.03
N MET A 138 1.36 -4.32 -4.31
CA MET A 138 2.66 -4.59 -4.87
C MET A 138 2.98 -3.61 -5.99
N MET A 139 4.22 -3.13 -6.02
CA MET A 139 4.75 -2.29 -7.10
C MET A 139 6.20 -2.68 -7.29
N THR A 140 6.57 -3.13 -8.48
CA THR A 140 7.96 -3.45 -8.79
C THR A 140 8.82 -2.18 -8.78
N LYS A 141 10.12 -2.34 -8.56
CA LYS A 141 11.08 -1.22 -8.63
C LYS A 141 11.02 -0.53 -9.98
N GLN A 142 10.94 -1.29 -11.08
CA GLN A 142 10.84 -0.74 -12.42
C GLN A 142 9.59 0.13 -12.58
N SER A 143 8.40 -0.39 -12.21
CA SER A 143 7.14 0.37 -12.27
C SER A 143 7.17 1.62 -11.39
N LEU A 144 7.85 1.56 -10.23
CA LEU A 144 8.03 2.70 -9.36
C LEU A 144 8.85 3.80 -10.04
N LEU A 145 10.00 3.45 -10.59
CA LEU A 145 10.90 4.38 -11.26
C LEU A 145 10.27 4.98 -12.53
N GLU A 146 9.58 4.18 -13.33
CA GLU A 146 8.87 4.66 -14.53
C GLU A 146 7.76 5.66 -14.22
N LYS A 147 7.03 5.46 -13.13
CA LYS A 147 5.87 6.30 -12.78
C LYS A 147 6.21 7.49 -11.89
N HIS A 148 7.23 7.37 -11.07
CA HIS A 148 7.54 8.33 -10.01
C HIS A 148 9.00 8.77 -9.99
N GLY A 149 9.87 8.16 -10.78
CA GLY A 149 11.26 8.61 -10.98
C GLY A 149 11.29 10.01 -11.60
N LYS A 150 12.35 10.75 -11.34
CA LYS A 150 12.57 12.02 -12.01
C LYS A 150 12.74 11.74 -13.50
N VAL A 151 11.83 12.25 -14.31
CA VAL A 151 12.06 12.32 -15.75
C VAL A 151 13.35 13.11 -15.92
N GLY A 152 14.43 12.42 -16.30
CA GLY A 152 15.68 13.08 -16.63
C GLY A 152 15.37 14.14 -17.68
N VAL A 153 15.57 15.39 -17.32
CA VAL A 153 15.53 16.48 -18.31
C VAL A 153 16.63 16.11 -19.30
N PRO A 154 16.31 15.82 -20.57
CA PRO A 154 17.36 15.62 -21.57
C PRO A 154 18.15 16.92 -21.66
N CYS A 155 19.45 16.83 -21.41
CA CYS A 155 20.38 17.92 -21.70
C CYS A 155 20.40 18.25 -23.19
#